data_2a3733b71aad1eb98fea1ffa675920d6
#
_entry.id   2a3733b71aad1eb98fea1ffa675920d6
#
_cell.length_a   1.000
_cell.length_b   1.000
_cell.length_c   1.000
_cell.angle_alpha   90.00
_cell.angle_beta   90.00
_cell.angle_gamma   90.00
#
_symmetry.space_group_name_H-M   'P 1'
#
loop_
_entity.id
_entity.type
_entity.pdbx_description
1 polymer ?
#
loop_
_entity_poly.entity_id
_entity_poly.type
_entity_poly.pdbx_seq_one_letter_code
_entity_poly.pdbx_strand_id
1 'polypeptide(L)'
;MQIQEDLNCLIEILPKSIQEIIQKHPKKTTLIEIVMDLGRRPEARFPTHPEYLSPKLVTWQDLDYSVKRLSKFTDDNRAGIERTLHRISCIRNRQGLIIGLTCRIGRAIYGTINIIRDILESKKSILILGRPGVGKTTMVREIARVIANEMEKRVIIIDSSNEIAGDSDVPHIGIGRARRMQVQQTELQHKIMIEAVENHMPEVIIIDEIGTELEALAAQTIAERGVQLIGTAHGNFLGSLIKNPTLADLVGGIQSVTLSDEEARRRGTQKTILERKSLPAFQLAIELNECKSWTIHENVENSIDNLLQGLEPKLQVRNLKNYKKTKISLVKSNANNFLLV
;
A
#
# COMPACT_ATOMS: atom_id res chain seq x y z
N MET A 1 7.54 -16.51 16.04
CA MET A 1 8.65 -17.17 15.34
C MET A 1 9.14 -16.28 14.21
N GLN A 2 8.38 -16.02 13.18
CA GLN A 2 8.82 -15.33 11.96
C GLN A 2 9.36 -13.90 12.14
N ILE A 3 8.70 -13.05 12.95
CA ILE A 3 9.19 -11.67 13.23
C ILE A 3 10.58 -11.70 13.88
N GLN A 4 10.92 -12.75 14.57
CA GLN A 4 12.20 -12.89 15.26
C GLN A 4 13.28 -13.41 14.31
N GLU A 5 12.91 -14.21 13.33
CA GLU A 5 13.80 -14.68 12.25
C GLU A 5 14.16 -13.51 11.32
N ASP A 6 13.18 -12.73 10.89
CA ASP A 6 13.41 -11.56 10.05
C ASP A 6 14.37 -10.54 10.72
N LEU A 7 14.16 -10.26 12.03
CA LEU A 7 15.03 -9.35 12.77
C LEU A 7 16.47 -9.90 12.88
N ASN A 8 16.65 -11.20 13.00
CA ASN A 8 17.99 -11.81 13.04
C ASN A 8 18.72 -11.58 11.70
N CYS A 9 18.05 -11.70 10.55
CA CYS A 9 18.64 -11.40 9.25
C CYS A 9 19.17 -9.96 9.18
N LEU A 10 18.43 -8.99 9.75
CA LEU A 10 18.92 -7.60 9.84
C LEU A 10 20.12 -7.48 10.77
N ILE A 11 20.11 -8.15 11.92
CA ILE A 11 21.21 -8.08 12.89
C ILE A 11 22.50 -8.63 12.28
N GLU A 12 22.42 -9.69 11.48
CA GLU A 12 23.58 -10.33 10.86
C GLU A 12 24.36 -9.43 9.87
N ILE A 13 23.69 -8.46 9.26
CA ILE A 13 24.38 -7.51 8.37
C ILE A 13 25.10 -6.39 9.11
N LEU A 14 24.83 -6.18 10.38
CA LEU A 14 25.45 -5.12 11.20
C LEU A 14 26.84 -5.54 11.69
N PRO A 15 27.72 -4.59 12.04
CA PRO A 15 28.99 -4.86 12.69
C PRO A 15 28.81 -5.67 13.99
N LYS A 16 29.72 -6.60 14.27
CA LYS A 16 29.62 -7.50 15.43
C LYS A 16 29.39 -6.78 16.75
N SER A 17 30.06 -5.65 16.96
CA SER A 17 29.89 -4.82 18.17
C SER A 17 28.46 -4.33 18.36
N ILE A 18 27.76 -4.02 17.26
CA ILE A 18 26.36 -3.56 17.28
C ILE A 18 25.41 -4.77 17.41
N GLN A 19 25.73 -5.88 16.72
CA GLN A 19 24.95 -7.12 16.82
C GLN A 19 24.79 -7.58 18.27
N GLU A 20 25.88 -7.67 19.03
CA GLU A 20 25.88 -8.13 20.41
C GLU A 20 25.00 -7.27 21.33
N ILE A 21 25.05 -5.95 21.11
CA ILE A 21 24.25 -4.99 21.89
C ILE A 21 22.76 -5.17 21.61
N ILE A 22 22.39 -5.24 20.30
CA ILE A 22 20.99 -5.37 19.92
C ILE A 22 20.42 -6.73 20.33
N GLN A 23 21.19 -7.82 20.18
CA GLN A 23 20.75 -9.15 20.59
C GLN A 23 20.37 -9.22 22.07
N LYS A 24 21.12 -8.51 22.93
CA LYS A 24 20.88 -8.43 24.37
C LYS A 24 19.88 -7.35 24.78
N HIS A 25 19.45 -6.50 23.82
CA HIS A 25 18.62 -5.34 24.15
C HIS A 25 17.20 -5.77 24.55
N PRO A 26 16.67 -5.33 25.71
CA PRO A 26 15.36 -5.78 26.23
C PRO A 26 14.20 -5.38 25.32
N LYS A 27 14.33 -4.24 24.62
CA LYS A 27 13.29 -3.70 23.72
C LYS A 27 13.50 -4.04 22.24
N LYS A 28 14.36 -5.03 21.89
CA LYS A 28 14.68 -5.35 20.50
C LYS A 28 13.47 -5.62 19.61
N THR A 29 12.38 -6.16 20.17
CA THR A 29 11.15 -6.45 19.44
C THR A 29 10.38 -5.20 19.01
N THR A 30 10.62 -4.06 19.65
CA THR A 30 9.97 -2.76 19.32
C THR A 30 10.88 -1.82 18.55
N LEU A 31 12.08 -2.27 18.18
CA LEU A 31 13.06 -1.49 17.42
C LEU A 31 12.46 -1.05 16.06
N ILE A 32 12.54 0.24 15.75
CA ILE A 32 12.01 0.81 14.49
C ILE A 32 13.09 0.86 13.43
N GLU A 33 14.25 1.44 13.75
CA GLU A 33 15.36 1.57 12.83
C GLU A 33 16.69 1.71 13.57
N ILE A 34 17.78 1.43 12.84
CA ILE A 34 19.16 1.63 13.29
C ILE A 34 19.82 2.58 12.31
N VAL A 35 20.47 3.61 12.84
CA VAL A 35 21.19 4.62 12.07
C VAL A 35 22.68 4.50 12.35
N MET A 36 23.48 4.43 11.29
CA MET A 36 24.93 4.37 11.33
C MET A 36 25.51 5.42 10.39
N ASP A 37 25.96 6.54 10.92
CA ASP A 37 26.63 7.60 10.15
C ASP A 37 28.11 7.64 10.49
N LEU A 38 28.95 7.81 9.49
CA LEU A 38 30.40 7.89 9.63
C LEU A 38 30.79 8.99 10.64
N GLY A 39 31.61 8.62 11.62
CA GLY A 39 32.07 9.54 12.66
C GLY A 39 31.02 9.92 13.70
N ARG A 40 29.87 9.26 13.71
CA ARG A 40 28.83 9.42 14.74
C ARG A 40 28.64 8.13 15.54
N ARG A 41 28.01 8.23 16.70
CA ARG A 41 27.58 7.05 17.47
C ARG A 41 26.43 6.34 16.77
N PRO A 42 26.44 5.01 16.69
CA PRO A 42 25.30 4.27 16.14
C PRO A 42 24.08 4.45 17.04
N GLU A 43 22.94 4.73 16.43
CA GLU A 43 21.67 5.05 17.12
C GLU A 43 20.61 4.02 16.80
N ALA A 44 19.90 3.52 17.81
CA ALA A 44 18.69 2.74 17.65
C ALA A 44 17.47 3.58 17.99
N ARG A 45 16.44 3.54 17.14
CA ARG A 45 15.20 4.28 17.34
C ARG A 45 14.07 3.35 17.74
N PHE A 46 13.45 3.67 18.86
CA PHE A 46 12.29 2.99 19.43
C PHE A 46 11.06 3.92 19.41
N PRO A 47 9.83 3.40 19.59
CA PRO A 47 8.62 4.24 19.58
C PRO A 47 8.62 5.37 20.59
N THR A 48 9.34 5.22 21.69
CA THR A 48 9.36 6.19 22.80
C THR A 48 10.50 7.20 22.71
N HIS A 49 11.72 6.74 22.38
CA HIS A 49 12.92 7.60 22.33
C HIS A 49 14.04 6.90 21.55
N PRO A 50 14.99 7.64 20.96
CA PRO A 50 16.21 7.09 20.41
C PRO A 50 17.23 6.76 21.52
N GLU A 51 18.08 5.76 21.28
CA GLU A 51 19.14 5.34 22.20
C GLU A 51 20.44 5.14 21.43
N TYR A 52 21.57 5.63 21.96
CA TYR A 52 22.87 5.30 21.39
C TYR A 52 23.29 3.88 21.78
N LEU A 53 23.63 3.07 20.78
CA LEU A 53 24.01 1.67 20.96
C LEU A 53 25.44 1.52 21.52
N SER A 54 26.35 2.45 21.18
CA SER A 54 27.75 2.37 21.56
C SER A 54 28.35 3.76 21.76
N PRO A 55 29.32 3.93 22.68
CA PRO A 55 30.14 5.12 22.76
C PRO A 55 31.12 5.25 21.61
N LYS A 56 31.45 4.16 20.90
CA LYS A 56 32.35 4.15 19.76
C LYS A 56 31.67 4.77 18.54
N LEU A 57 32.46 5.52 17.77
CA LEU A 57 31.99 6.14 16.52
C LEU A 57 32.00 5.10 15.40
N VAL A 58 31.05 5.21 14.48
CA VAL A 58 30.98 4.39 13.27
C VAL A 58 32.19 4.72 12.37
N THR A 59 32.86 3.69 11.92
CA THR A 59 34.03 3.76 11.05
C THR A 59 33.69 3.37 9.61
N TRP A 60 34.59 3.65 8.67
CA TRP A 60 34.49 3.14 7.30
C TRP A 60 34.39 1.61 7.24
N GLN A 61 35.10 0.91 8.12
CA GLN A 61 35.09 -0.55 8.19
C GLN A 61 33.72 -1.08 8.63
N ASP A 62 33.04 -0.38 9.53
CA ASP A 62 31.68 -0.74 9.99
C ASP A 62 30.67 -0.61 8.85
N LEU A 63 30.73 0.49 8.09
CA LEU A 63 29.84 0.68 6.94
C LEU A 63 30.14 -0.33 5.83
N ASP A 64 31.41 -0.56 5.49
CA ASP A 64 31.82 -1.54 4.47
C ASP A 64 31.42 -2.97 4.86
N TYR A 65 31.51 -3.31 6.14
CA TYR A 65 31.05 -4.61 6.66
C TYR A 65 29.57 -4.85 6.36
N SER A 66 28.72 -3.83 6.60
CA SER A 66 27.28 -3.91 6.35
C SER A 66 26.97 -3.91 4.85
N VAL A 67 27.60 -3.02 4.09
CA VAL A 67 27.37 -2.86 2.63
C VAL A 67 27.68 -4.16 1.87
N LYS A 68 28.77 -4.85 2.22
CA LYS A 68 29.18 -6.11 1.58
C LYS A 68 28.20 -7.27 1.80
N ARG A 69 27.27 -7.15 2.75
CA ARG A 69 26.26 -8.15 3.09
C ARG A 69 24.87 -7.83 2.56
N LEU A 70 24.74 -6.71 1.87
CA LEU A 70 23.51 -6.26 1.24
C LEU A 70 23.53 -6.54 -0.27
N SER A 71 22.37 -6.57 -0.89
CA SER A 71 22.21 -6.45 -2.33
C SER A 71 22.74 -5.10 -2.81
N LYS A 72 22.93 -4.96 -4.12
CA LYS A 72 23.30 -3.66 -4.68
C LYS A 72 22.22 -2.63 -4.37
N PHE A 73 22.66 -1.42 -4.02
CA PHE A 73 21.73 -0.30 -3.86
C PHE A 73 21.17 0.11 -5.23
N THR A 74 19.88 0.31 -5.27
CA THR A 74 19.15 0.84 -6.43
C THR A 74 19.45 2.33 -6.64
N ASP A 75 18.96 2.92 -7.72
CA ASP A 75 19.19 4.34 -8.05
C ASP A 75 18.61 5.30 -7.00
N ASP A 76 17.58 4.86 -6.26
CA ASP A 76 17.00 5.60 -5.13
C ASP A 76 17.73 5.34 -3.79
N ASN A 77 18.95 4.77 -3.85
CA ASN A 77 19.80 4.47 -2.68
C ASN A 77 19.19 3.52 -1.66
N ARG A 78 18.39 2.56 -2.11
CA ARG A 78 17.76 1.51 -1.29
C ARG A 78 18.34 0.15 -1.58
N ALA A 79 18.35 -0.71 -0.57
CA ALA A 79 18.68 -2.12 -0.67
C ALA A 79 17.81 -2.91 0.29
N GLY A 80 17.51 -4.15 -0.08
CA GLY A 80 16.76 -5.08 0.77
C GLY A 80 17.63 -6.20 1.31
N ILE A 81 17.06 -6.96 2.23
CA ILE A 81 17.59 -8.24 2.72
C ILE A 81 16.63 -9.31 2.22
N GLU A 82 17.15 -10.36 1.60
CA GLU A 82 16.34 -11.44 1.04
C GLU A 82 15.31 -11.98 2.01
N ARG A 83 14.11 -12.23 1.52
CA ARG A 83 12.97 -12.77 2.27
C ARG A 83 12.50 -11.94 3.45
N THR A 84 12.92 -10.66 3.54
CA THR A 84 12.51 -9.76 4.62
C THR A 84 11.80 -8.52 4.08
N LEU A 85 11.16 -7.78 4.99
CA LEU A 85 10.57 -6.46 4.71
C LEU A 85 11.48 -5.32 5.19
N HIS A 86 12.72 -5.63 5.56
CA HIS A 86 13.67 -4.63 5.99
C HIS A 86 14.12 -3.80 4.80
N ARG A 87 14.22 -2.50 5.01
CA ARG A 87 14.70 -1.54 4.02
C ARG A 87 15.95 -0.86 4.55
N ILE A 88 17.01 -0.93 3.77
CA ILE A 88 18.26 -0.27 4.08
C ILE A 88 18.42 0.88 3.10
N SER A 89 18.54 2.10 3.61
CA SER A 89 18.81 3.28 2.79
C SER A 89 20.22 3.78 3.06
N CYS A 90 20.94 4.21 2.03
CA CYS A 90 22.27 4.77 2.20
C CYS A 90 22.29 6.28 1.94
N ILE A 91 23.21 6.95 2.64
CA ILE A 91 23.57 8.34 2.38
C ILE A 91 24.92 8.34 1.71
N ARG A 92 25.05 9.08 0.60
CA ARG A 92 26.31 9.21 -0.15
C ARG A 92 26.88 10.61 -0.01
N ASN A 93 28.21 10.69 -0.03
CA ASN A 93 28.91 11.96 -0.13
C ASN A 93 28.96 12.44 -1.60
N ARG A 94 29.61 13.61 -1.84
CA ARG A 94 29.77 14.18 -3.19
C ARG A 94 30.56 13.30 -4.17
N GLN A 95 31.33 12.35 -3.67
CA GLN A 95 32.10 11.39 -4.47
C GLN A 95 31.36 10.08 -4.71
N GLY A 96 30.11 9.95 -4.24
CA GLY A 96 29.32 8.74 -4.37
C GLY A 96 29.60 7.66 -3.32
N LEU A 97 30.51 7.89 -2.36
CA LEU A 97 30.82 6.94 -1.31
C LEU A 97 29.74 6.93 -0.24
N ILE A 98 29.39 5.74 0.25
CA ILE A 98 28.38 5.57 1.32
C ILE A 98 28.98 6.02 2.64
N ILE A 99 28.39 7.06 3.24
CA ILE A 99 28.80 7.65 4.52
C ILE A 99 27.78 7.45 5.64
N GLY A 100 26.62 6.88 5.32
CA GLY A 100 25.58 6.58 6.31
C GLY A 100 24.66 5.49 5.84
N LEU A 101 24.11 4.74 6.79
CA LEU A 101 23.10 3.70 6.58
C LEU A 101 21.95 3.90 7.56
N THR A 102 20.72 3.79 7.05
CA THR A 102 19.49 3.71 7.85
C THR A 102 18.87 2.34 7.62
N CYS A 103 18.90 1.50 8.64
CA CYS A 103 18.36 0.15 8.59
C CYS A 103 16.96 0.13 9.22
N ARG A 104 15.91 0.19 8.41
CA ARG A 104 14.52 0.21 8.87
C ARG A 104 13.96 -1.20 9.02
N ILE A 105 13.31 -1.47 10.16
CA ILE A 105 12.73 -2.76 10.46
C ILE A 105 11.32 -2.85 9.88
N GLY A 106 11.15 -3.66 8.84
CA GLY A 106 9.83 -4.05 8.34
C GLY A 106 9.26 -5.22 9.13
N ARG A 107 7.95 -5.24 9.31
CA ARG A 107 7.23 -6.32 10.00
C ARG A 107 5.99 -6.72 9.21
N ALA A 108 5.76 -8.03 9.09
CA ALA A 108 4.51 -8.56 8.59
C ALA A 108 3.52 -8.69 9.76
N ILE A 109 2.29 -8.21 9.55
CA ILE A 109 1.19 -8.36 10.50
C ILE A 109 0.13 -9.23 9.83
N TYR A 110 -0.39 -10.22 10.54
CA TYR A 110 -1.36 -11.18 10.05
C TYR A 110 -2.69 -11.05 10.80
N GLY A 111 -3.80 -11.49 10.16
CA GLY A 111 -5.14 -11.52 10.76
C GLY A 111 -5.92 -10.22 10.63
N THR A 112 -5.38 -9.21 9.94
CA THR A 112 -6.04 -7.91 9.77
C THR A 112 -7.22 -7.99 8.81
N ILE A 113 -7.17 -8.88 7.81
CA ILE A 113 -8.17 -8.96 6.73
C ILE A 113 -9.42 -9.80 7.08
N ASN A 114 -9.46 -10.42 8.24
CA ASN A 114 -10.64 -11.19 8.66
C ASN A 114 -11.93 -10.35 8.64
N ILE A 115 -11.79 -9.04 8.77
CA ILE A 115 -12.88 -8.06 8.72
C ILE A 115 -13.54 -7.93 7.33
N ILE A 116 -12.82 -8.31 6.25
CA ILE A 116 -13.27 -8.19 4.86
C ILE A 116 -13.19 -9.50 4.08
N ARG A 117 -13.06 -10.64 4.75
CA ARG A 117 -12.92 -11.94 4.09
C ARG A 117 -14.08 -12.25 3.14
N ASP A 118 -15.30 -11.97 3.55
CA ASP A 118 -16.51 -12.07 2.75
C ASP A 118 -16.46 -11.21 1.47
N ILE A 119 -15.85 -10.03 1.56
CA ILE A 119 -15.66 -9.13 0.41
C ILE A 119 -14.68 -9.74 -0.58
N LEU A 120 -13.57 -10.33 -0.10
CA LEU A 120 -12.58 -10.97 -0.96
C LEU A 120 -13.17 -12.15 -1.73
N GLU A 121 -14.06 -12.90 -1.10
CA GLU A 121 -14.79 -14.05 -1.71
C GLU A 121 -15.77 -13.60 -2.81
N SER A 122 -16.20 -12.33 -2.81
CA SER A 122 -17.11 -11.78 -3.84
C SER A 122 -16.51 -11.66 -5.24
N LYS A 123 -15.18 -11.80 -5.38
CA LYS A 123 -14.40 -11.67 -6.63
C LYS A 123 -14.54 -10.31 -7.32
N LYS A 124 -15.04 -9.29 -6.65
CA LYS A 124 -15.14 -7.94 -7.17
C LYS A 124 -13.80 -7.23 -7.04
N SER A 125 -13.49 -6.32 -7.95
CA SER A 125 -12.31 -5.45 -7.85
C SER A 125 -12.46 -4.46 -6.71
N ILE A 126 -11.38 -4.26 -5.93
CA ILE A 126 -11.38 -3.51 -4.67
C ILE A 126 -10.38 -2.38 -4.72
N LEU A 127 -10.84 -1.16 -4.52
CA LEU A 127 -10.01 0.02 -4.33
C LEU A 127 -9.84 0.31 -2.83
N ILE A 128 -8.59 0.49 -2.41
CA ILE A 128 -8.25 0.75 -1.00
C ILE A 128 -7.74 2.18 -0.89
N LEU A 129 -8.42 2.97 -0.08
CA LEU A 129 -8.13 4.38 0.18
C LEU A 129 -7.76 4.60 1.65
N GLY A 130 -7.07 5.69 1.95
CA GLY A 130 -6.73 6.06 3.31
C GLY A 130 -5.42 6.83 3.41
N ARG A 131 -5.23 7.50 4.53
CA ARG A 131 -4.04 8.32 4.80
C ARG A 131 -2.75 7.48 4.77
N PRO A 132 -1.59 8.09 4.49
CA PRO A 132 -0.31 7.43 4.69
C PRO A 132 -0.18 6.87 6.13
N GLY A 133 0.42 5.67 6.25
CA GLY A 133 0.68 5.06 7.56
C GLY A 133 -0.51 4.37 8.24
N VAL A 134 -1.72 4.36 7.67
CA VAL A 134 -2.88 3.66 8.26
C VAL A 134 -2.84 2.15 8.10
N GLY A 135 -1.85 1.61 7.34
CA GLY A 135 -1.66 0.17 7.16
C GLY A 135 -2.13 -0.38 5.81
N LYS A 136 -2.31 0.45 4.77
CA LYS A 136 -2.68 0.01 3.42
C LYS A 136 -1.79 -1.12 2.91
N THR A 137 -0.47 -0.91 2.89
CA THR A 137 0.52 -1.91 2.42
C THR A 137 0.45 -3.21 3.21
N THR A 138 0.24 -3.14 4.54
CA THR A 138 0.09 -4.32 5.38
C THR A 138 -1.17 -5.11 5.01
N MET A 139 -2.29 -4.41 4.78
CA MET A 139 -3.54 -5.00 4.36
C MET A 139 -3.42 -5.66 2.98
N VAL A 140 -2.84 -4.95 2.01
CA VAL A 140 -2.65 -5.44 0.64
C VAL A 140 -1.75 -6.69 0.61
N ARG A 141 -0.68 -6.72 1.40
CA ARG A 141 0.20 -7.89 1.55
C ARG A 141 -0.57 -9.10 2.08
N GLU A 142 -1.38 -8.91 3.11
CA GLU A 142 -2.16 -9.99 3.69
C GLU A 142 -3.28 -10.47 2.75
N ILE A 143 -3.92 -9.57 2.03
CA ILE A 143 -4.87 -9.90 0.95
C ILE A 143 -4.19 -10.78 -0.10
N ALA A 144 -3.00 -10.41 -0.57
CA ALA A 144 -2.23 -11.19 -1.53
C ALA A 144 -2.01 -12.62 -1.04
N ARG A 145 -1.56 -12.78 0.20
CA ARG A 145 -1.32 -14.09 0.82
C ARG A 145 -2.60 -14.93 0.90
N VAL A 146 -3.69 -14.35 1.37
CA VAL A 146 -4.94 -15.09 1.55
C VAL A 146 -5.54 -15.51 0.21
N ILE A 147 -5.58 -14.62 -0.77
CA ILE A 147 -6.10 -14.95 -2.10
C ILE A 147 -5.22 -16.03 -2.76
N ALA A 148 -3.89 -15.93 -2.66
CA ALA A 148 -2.99 -16.89 -3.27
C ALA A 148 -2.95 -18.25 -2.57
N ASN A 149 -2.96 -18.25 -1.22
CA ASN A 149 -2.79 -19.49 -0.44
C ASN A 149 -4.11 -20.16 -0.06
N GLU A 150 -5.11 -19.36 0.36
CA GLU A 150 -6.36 -19.90 0.93
C GLU A 150 -7.48 -19.98 -0.12
N MET A 151 -7.48 -19.07 -1.11
CA MET A 151 -8.44 -19.10 -2.22
C MET A 151 -7.83 -19.72 -3.49
N GLU A 152 -6.55 -20.13 -3.46
CA GLU A 152 -5.80 -20.82 -4.51
C GLU A 152 -5.82 -20.11 -5.89
N LYS A 153 -5.86 -18.76 -5.87
CA LYS A 153 -5.86 -17.95 -7.09
C LYS A 153 -4.46 -17.64 -7.59
N ARG A 154 -4.34 -17.48 -8.92
CA ARG A 154 -3.11 -16.96 -9.55
C ARG A 154 -3.06 -15.45 -9.33
N VAL A 155 -2.24 -15.04 -8.34
CA VAL A 155 -2.08 -13.64 -7.94
C VAL A 155 -0.76 -13.10 -8.47
N ILE A 156 -0.81 -11.92 -9.11
CA ILE A 156 0.37 -11.13 -9.43
C ILE A 156 0.32 -9.81 -8.65
N ILE A 157 1.44 -9.46 -8.05
CA ILE A 157 1.63 -8.20 -7.34
C ILE A 157 2.54 -7.32 -8.20
N ILE A 158 2.08 -6.11 -8.51
CA ILE A 158 2.87 -5.06 -9.14
C ILE A 158 3.32 -4.12 -8.04
N ASP A 159 4.59 -4.24 -7.66
CA ASP A 159 5.18 -3.62 -6.46
C ASP A 159 6.15 -2.52 -6.90
N SER A 160 5.64 -1.32 -7.06
CA SER A 160 6.41 -0.16 -7.55
C SER A 160 7.33 0.44 -6.48
N SER A 161 6.90 0.39 -5.23
CA SER A 161 7.66 0.92 -4.09
C SER A 161 8.46 -0.13 -3.34
N ASN A 162 8.32 -1.41 -3.73
CA ASN A 162 8.86 -2.58 -3.04
C ASN A 162 8.39 -2.70 -1.56
N GLU A 163 7.25 -2.09 -1.24
CA GLU A 163 6.72 -2.11 0.13
C GLU A 163 5.90 -3.36 0.45
N ILE A 164 5.29 -3.99 -0.58
CA ILE A 164 4.45 -5.17 -0.37
C ILE A 164 5.33 -6.41 -0.12
N ALA A 165 6.32 -6.65 -0.95
CA ALA A 165 7.10 -7.88 -0.94
C ALA A 165 8.57 -7.70 -0.51
N GLY A 166 9.02 -6.48 -0.25
CA GLY A 166 10.38 -6.15 0.17
C GLY A 166 11.29 -5.71 -0.98
N ASP A 167 12.41 -5.07 -0.65
CA ASP A 167 13.32 -4.43 -1.62
C ASP A 167 14.29 -5.43 -2.31
N SER A 168 14.36 -6.70 -1.90
CA SER A 168 15.28 -7.68 -2.49
C SER A 168 14.65 -8.47 -3.64
N ASP A 169 15.48 -9.17 -4.42
CA ASP A 169 15.03 -10.02 -5.53
C ASP A 169 14.19 -11.22 -5.06
N VAL A 170 14.49 -11.74 -3.87
CA VAL A 170 13.71 -12.80 -3.24
C VAL A 170 12.63 -12.18 -2.36
N PRO A 171 11.33 -12.31 -2.74
CA PRO A 171 10.25 -11.66 -2.01
C PRO A 171 10.03 -12.24 -0.62
N HIS A 172 9.47 -11.44 0.26
CA HIS A 172 9.07 -11.84 1.60
C HIS A 172 7.96 -12.90 1.56
N ILE A 173 8.07 -13.90 2.42
CA ILE A 173 7.10 -15.02 2.49
C ILE A 173 5.68 -14.57 2.88
N GLY A 174 5.51 -13.37 3.39
CA GLY A 174 4.23 -12.77 3.75
C GLY A 174 3.29 -12.53 2.57
N ILE A 175 3.75 -12.64 1.32
CA ILE A 175 2.89 -12.62 0.13
C ILE A 175 2.39 -14.02 -0.26
N GLY A 176 2.87 -15.07 0.42
CA GLY A 176 2.51 -16.45 0.12
C GLY A 176 2.93 -16.90 -1.28
N ARG A 177 2.03 -17.58 -1.98
CA ARG A 177 2.23 -18.08 -3.36
C ARG A 177 2.05 -17.00 -4.44
N ALA A 178 1.73 -15.76 -4.07
CA ALA A 178 1.63 -14.67 -5.02
C ALA A 178 2.98 -14.38 -5.68
N ARG A 179 2.96 -14.07 -6.97
CA ARG A 179 4.16 -13.70 -7.73
C ARG A 179 4.31 -12.19 -7.75
N ARG A 180 5.52 -11.70 -7.54
CA ARG A 180 5.82 -10.27 -7.62
C ARG A 180 6.43 -9.91 -8.97
N MET A 181 5.97 -8.81 -9.55
CA MET A 181 6.63 -8.08 -10.62
C MET A 181 7.13 -6.75 -10.04
N GLN A 182 8.44 -6.54 -10.10
CA GLN A 182 9.05 -5.27 -9.70
C GLN A 182 8.93 -4.26 -10.84
N VAL A 183 8.72 -3.01 -10.48
CA VAL A 183 8.68 -1.90 -11.43
C VAL A 183 10.03 -1.20 -11.43
N GLN A 184 10.73 -1.25 -12.55
CA GLN A 184 12.09 -0.71 -12.68
C GLN A 184 12.11 0.82 -12.57
N GLN A 185 11.13 1.48 -13.17
CA GLN A 185 10.92 2.93 -13.14
C GLN A 185 9.43 3.16 -12.91
N THR A 186 9.09 4.01 -11.95
CA THR A 186 7.71 4.26 -11.54
C THR A 186 6.83 4.69 -12.71
N GLU A 187 7.38 5.47 -13.65
CA GLU A 187 6.69 5.94 -14.85
C GLU A 187 6.25 4.80 -15.80
N LEU A 188 6.89 3.63 -15.69
CA LEU A 188 6.60 2.46 -16.54
C LEU A 188 5.63 1.47 -15.88
N GLN A 189 5.09 1.77 -14.70
CA GLN A 189 4.20 0.86 -13.98
C GLN A 189 3.01 0.43 -14.85
N HIS A 190 2.38 1.35 -15.58
CA HIS A 190 1.26 1.06 -16.47
C HIS A 190 1.58 -0.01 -17.53
N LYS A 191 2.83 -0.06 -18.03
CA LYS A 191 3.27 -1.10 -18.98
C LYS A 191 3.39 -2.46 -18.30
N ILE A 192 3.96 -2.50 -17.10
CA ILE A 192 4.07 -3.73 -16.30
C ILE A 192 2.69 -4.28 -15.93
N MET A 193 1.71 -3.40 -15.68
CA MET A 193 0.32 -3.78 -15.43
C MET A 193 -0.28 -4.54 -16.63
N ILE A 194 -0.07 -4.05 -17.85
CA ILE A 194 -0.55 -4.71 -19.07
C ILE A 194 0.23 -6.00 -19.34
N GLU A 195 1.56 -5.96 -19.22
CA GLU A 195 2.44 -7.12 -19.36
C GLU A 195 2.03 -8.27 -18.42
N ALA A 196 1.65 -7.97 -17.19
CA ALA A 196 1.19 -8.96 -16.23
C ALA A 196 0.00 -9.78 -16.76
N VAL A 197 -0.97 -9.13 -17.40
CA VAL A 197 -2.14 -9.79 -17.98
C VAL A 197 -1.77 -10.58 -19.22
N GLU A 198 -0.97 -10.02 -20.11
CA GLU A 198 -0.64 -10.61 -21.40
C GLU A 198 0.25 -11.86 -21.28
N ASN A 199 1.24 -11.80 -20.36
CA ASN A 199 2.25 -12.85 -20.28
C ASN A 199 1.99 -13.89 -19.19
N HIS A 200 1.20 -13.56 -18.15
CA HIS A 200 1.13 -14.41 -16.96
C HIS A 200 -0.26 -14.91 -16.59
N MET A 201 -1.30 -14.54 -17.34
CA MET A 201 -2.69 -14.98 -17.14
C MET A 201 -3.15 -14.99 -15.67
N PRO A 202 -3.04 -13.87 -14.95
CA PRO A 202 -3.47 -13.80 -13.56
C PRO A 202 -5.00 -13.85 -13.46
N GLU A 203 -5.50 -14.39 -12.35
CA GLU A 203 -6.91 -14.23 -11.95
C GLU A 203 -7.10 -12.96 -11.13
N VAL A 204 -6.03 -12.56 -10.39
CA VAL A 204 -6.03 -11.35 -9.55
C VAL A 204 -4.73 -10.59 -9.76
N ILE A 205 -4.85 -9.29 -9.97
CA ILE A 205 -3.70 -8.37 -9.97
C ILE A 205 -3.83 -7.46 -8.76
N ILE A 206 -2.73 -7.34 -8.03
CA ILE A 206 -2.60 -6.42 -6.90
C ILE A 206 -1.62 -5.34 -7.29
N ILE A 207 -2.04 -4.07 -7.13
CA ILE A 207 -1.26 -2.89 -7.50
C ILE A 207 -0.96 -2.11 -6.23
N ASP A 208 0.32 -1.84 -5.96
CA ASP A 208 0.77 -1.14 -4.75
C ASP A 208 0.12 0.25 -4.65
N GLU A 209 0.28 1.07 -5.68
CA GLU A 209 -0.30 2.40 -5.73
C GLU A 209 -0.62 2.81 -7.17
N ILE A 210 -1.81 3.37 -7.38
CA ILE A 210 -2.24 3.98 -8.64
C ILE A 210 -2.22 5.49 -8.45
N GLY A 211 -1.30 6.16 -9.14
CA GLY A 211 -1.07 7.60 -8.98
C GLY A 211 -1.17 8.41 -10.27
N THR A 212 -1.15 7.77 -11.44
CA THR A 212 -1.11 8.43 -12.76
C THR A 212 -2.32 8.09 -13.62
N GLU A 213 -2.60 8.94 -14.60
CA GLU A 213 -3.67 8.73 -15.58
C GLU A 213 -3.44 7.46 -16.42
N LEU A 214 -2.18 7.20 -16.83
CA LEU A 214 -1.84 6.00 -17.59
C LEU A 214 -2.10 4.71 -16.81
N GLU A 215 -1.85 4.73 -15.51
CA GLU A 215 -2.16 3.62 -14.61
C GLU A 215 -3.67 3.45 -14.42
N ALA A 216 -4.42 4.54 -14.34
CA ALA A 216 -5.88 4.48 -14.26
C ALA A 216 -6.48 3.87 -15.53
N LEU A 217 -6.00 4.24 -16.71
CA LEU A 217 -6.40 3.66 -17.99
C LEU A 217 -6.01 2.19 -18.10
N ALA A 218 -4.81 1.82 -17.65
CA ALA A 218 -4.38 0.42 -17.60
C ALA A 218 -5.28 -0.41 -16.67
N ALA A 219 -5.66 0.14 -15.51
CA ALA A 219 -6.58 -0.52 -14.58
C ALA A 219 -7.96 -0.76 -15.20
N GLN A 220 -8.51 0.20 -15.96
CA GLN A 220 -9.76 0.01 -16.70
C GLN A 220 -9.62 -1.12 -17.74
N THR A 221 -8.56 -1.10 -18.54
CA THR A 221 -8.29 -2.13 -19.55
C THR A 221 -8.21 -3.54 -18.94
N ILE A 222 -7.58 -3.66 -17.78
CA ILE A 222 -7.47 -4.93 -17.05
C ILE A 222 -8.85 -5.38 -16.52
N ALA A 223 -9.63 -4.45 -15.96
CA ALA A 223 -10.97 -4.73 -15.47
C ALA A 223 -11.90 -5.23 -16.59
N GLU A 224 -11.83 -4.61 -17.78
CA GLU A 224 -12.58 -5.02 -18.98
C GLU A 224 -12.22 -6.42 -19.47
N ARG A 225 -10.99 -6.89 -19.25
CA ARG A 225 -10.54 -8.25 -19.53
C ARG A 225 -11.02 -9.29 -18.49
N GLY A 226 -11.78 -8.86 -17.47
CA GLY A 226 -12.36 -9.73 -16.44
C GLY A 226 -11.38 -10.19 -15.36
N VAL A 227 -10.20 -9.58 -15.25
CA VAL A 227 -9.23 -9.84 -14.19
C VAL A 227 -9.63 -9.03 -12.94
N GLN A 228 -9.67 -9.67 -11.77
CA GLN A 228 -9.93 -8.98 -10.51
C GLN A 228 -8.77 -8.05 -10.16
N LEU A 229 -9.07 -6.78 -9.89
CA LEU A 229 -8.09 -5.78 -9.47
C LEU A 229 -8.23 -5.50 -7.98
N ILE A 230 -7.09 -5.39 -7.30
CA ILE A 230 -7.00 -4.88 -5.94
C ILE A 230 -5.89 -3.85 -5.94
N GLY A 231 -6.22 -2.61 -5.67
CA GLY A 231 -5.24 -1.53 -5.73
C GLY A 231 -5.43 -0.49 -4.65
N THR A 232 -4.37 0.25 -4.33
CA THR A 232 -4.48 1.45 -3.53
C THR A 232 -4.35 2.69 -4.42
N ALA A 233 -4.90 3.79 -3.99
CA ALA A 233 -4.74 5.07 -4.66
C ALA A 233 -4.51 6.20 -3.65
N HIS A 234 -3.93 7.29 -4.13
CA HIS A 234 -3.84 8.51 -3.34
C HIS A 234 -5.22 9.11 -3.11
N GLY A 235 -5.64 9.15 -1.86
CA GLY A 235 -6.92 9.71 -1.44
C GLY A 235 -7.34 9.15 -0.10
N ASN A 236 -8.00 9.96 0.71
CA ASN A 236 -8.45 9.55 2.04
C ASN A 236 -9.82 8.86 1.97
N PHE A 237 -10.65 9.27 1.00
CA PHE A 237 -12.03 8.82 0.83
C PHE A 237 -12.44 8.91 -0.65
N LEU A 238 -13.48 8.19 -1.02
CA LEU A 238 -13.95 8.04 -2.40
C LEU A 238 -14.26 9.38 -3.08
N GLY A 239 -14.86 10.32 -2.36
CA GLY A 239 -15.15 11.66 -2.87
C GLY A 239 -13.91 12.47 -3.26
N SER A 240 -12.72 12.17 -2.72
CA SER A 240 -11.49 12.84 -3.12
C SER A 240 -11.03 12.46 -4.53
N LEU A 241 -11.38 11.27 -5.00
CA LEU A 241 -11.03 10.81 -6.35
C LEU A 241 -11.87 11.52 -7.42
N ILE A 242 -13.13 11.84 -7.11
CA ILE A 242 -14.02 12.61 -8.02
C ILE A 242 -13.39 13.97 -8.37
N LYS A 243 -12.73 14.59 -7.40
CA LYS A 243 -12.10 15.90 -7.54
C LYS A 243 -10.70 15.85 -8.16
N ASN A 244 -10.12 14.66 -8.27
CA ASN A 244 -8.79 14.47 -8.85
C ASN A 244 -8.90 14.05 -10.32
N PRO A 245 -8.62 14.93 -11.29
CA PRO A 245 -8.76 14.62 -12.71
C PRO A 245 -7.91 13.42 -13.16
N THR A 246 -6.75 13.21 -12.54
CA THR A 246 -5.83 12.10 -12.84
C THR A 246 -6.41 10.74 -12.47
N LEU A 247 -7.18 10.65 -11.39
CA LEU A 247 -7.68 9.39 -10.83
C LEU A 247 -9.20 9.21 -11.01
N ALA A 248 -9.89 10.21 -11.53
CA ALA A 248 -11.34 10.14 -11.71
C ALA A 248 -11.77 8.97 -12.62
N ASP A 249 -10.90 8.55 -13.55
CA ASP A 249 -11.17 7.42 -14.44
C ASP A 249 -11.26 6.08 -13.70
N LEU A 250 -10.60 5.93 -12.53
CA LEU A 250 -10.75 4.74 -11.69
C LEU A 250 -12.19 4.51 -11.21
N VAL A 251 -12.94 5.60 -11.06
CA VAL A 251 -14.32 5.61 -10.60
C VAL A 251 -15.32 5.85 -11.72
N GLY A 252 -14.89 5.72 -12.98
CA GLY A 252 -15.71 5.81 -14.16
C GLY A 252 -15.61 7.14 -14.92
N GLY A 253 -14.67 8.01 -14.56
CA GLY A 253 -14.51 9.34 -15.16
C GLY A 253 -15.71 10.27 -14.93
N ILE A 254 -15.50 11.55 -14.91
CA ILE A 254 -16.54 12.54 -14.66
C ILE A 254 -16.66 13.45 -15.87
N GLN A 255 -17.87 13.73 -16.29
CA GLN A 255 -18.18 14.67 -17.37
C GLN A 255 -19.31 15.62 -16.97
N SER A 256 -19.29 16.80 -17.56
CA SER A 256 -20.39 17.76 -17.47
C SER A 256 -21.37 17.52 -18.60
N VAL A 257 -22.63 17.31 -18.28
CA VAL A 257 -23.70 17.11 -19.25
C VAL A 257 -24.72 18.25 -19.15
N THR A 258 -25.10 18.83 -20.29
CA THR A 258 -26.15 19.85 -20.34
C THR A 258 -27.47 19.19 -20.66
N LEU A 259 -28.42 19.27 -19.74
CA LEU A 259 -29.77 18.75 -19.88
C LEU A 259 -30.65 19.71 -20.68
N SER A 260 -31.68 19.19 -21.34
CA SER A 260 -32.76 20.01 -21.86
C SER A 260 -33.56 20.66 -20.73
N ASP A 261 -34.29 21.77 -21.05
CA ASP A 261 -35.13 22.45 -20.05
C ASP A 261 -36.17 21.55 -19.43
N GLU A 262 -36.75 20.68 -20.23
CA GLU A 262 -37.75 19.70 -19.77
C GLU A 262 -37.16 18.66 -18.81
N GLU A 263 -36.00 18.12 -19.16
CA GLU A 263 -35.30 17.12 -18.35
C GLU A 263 -34.78 17.71 -17.02
N ALA A 264 -34.22 18.94 -17.07
CA ALA A 264 -33.79 19.64 -15.87
C ALA A 264 -34.95 19.90 -14.89
N ARG A 265 -36.11 20.31 -15.42
CA ARG A 265 -37.34 20.50 -14.63
C ARG A 265 -37.86 19.18 -14.05
N ARG A 266 -37.85 18.11 -14.86
CA ARG A 266 -38.32 16.78 -14.43
C ARG A 266 -37.47 16.20 -13.28
N ARG A 267 -36.14 16.38 -13.35
CA ARG A 267 -35.19 15.96 -12.33
C ARG A 267 -35.06 16.92 -11.15
N GLY A 268 -35.60 18.15 -11.26
CA GLY A 268 -35.44 19.18 -10.22
C GLY A 268 -33.99 19.64 -10.01
N THR A 269 -33.16 19.59 -11.09
CA THR A 269 -31.73 19.88 -11.04
C THR A 269 -31.38 21.08 -11.90
N GLN A 270 -30.14 21.55 -11.81
CA GLN A 270 -29.59 22.55 -12.76
C GLN A 270 -29.50 21.96 -14.16
N LYS A 271 -29.41 22.82 -15.18
CA LYS A 271 -29.22 22.40 -16.58
C LYS A 271 -27.88 21.66 -16.78
N THR A 272 -26.85 22.06 -16.07
CA THR A 272 -25.54 21.44 -16.15
C THR A 272 -25.35 20.55 -14.91
N ILE A 273 -25.19 19.28 -15.13
CA ILE A 273 -24.96 18.28 -14.09
C ILE A 273 -23.67 17.51 -14.35
N LEU A 274 -23.12 16.93 -13.30
CA LEU A 274 -21.98 16.02 -13.41
C LEU A 274 -22.50 14.58 -13.44
N GLU A 275 -22.03 13.83 -14.42
CA GLU A 275 -22.35 12.39 -14.56
C GLU A 275 -21.05 11.60 -14.82
N ARG A 276 -21.09 10.30 -14.51
CA ARG A 276 -19.98 9.40 -14.89
C ARG A 276 -19.99 9.16 -16.41
N LYS A 277 -18.77 8.99 -16.97
CA LYS A 277 -18.59 8.66 -18.41
C LYS A 277 -18.75 7.17 -18.67
N SER A 278 -18.28 6.31 -17.75
CA SER A 278 -18.17 4.87 -17.91
C SER A 278 -18.38 4.11 -16.60
N LEU A 279 -18.30 2.79 -16.67
CA LEU A 279 -18.28 1.95 -15.49
C LEU A 279 -16.95 2.11 -14.72
N PRO A 280 -16.97 2.08 -13.38
CA PRO A 280 -15.75 2.15 -12.60
C PRO A 280 -14.91 0.87 -12.78
N ALA A 281 -13.57 1.03 -12.79
CA ALA A 281 -12.64 -0.10 -12.80
C ALA A 281 -12.74 -0.95 -11.53
N PHE A 282 -13.16 -0.35 -10.42
CA PHE A 282 -13.35 -0.99 -9.12
C PHE A 282 -14.81 -0.97 -8.72
N GLN A 283 -15.38 -2.15 -8.40
CA GLN A 283 -16.77 -2.28 -7.97
C GLN A 283 -16.97 -2.00 -6.48
N LEU A 284 -15.90 -2.19 -5.69
CA LEU A 284 -15.88 -1.98 -4.24
C LEU A 284 -14.82 -0.95 -3.89
N ALA A 285 -15.07 -0.16 -2.86
CA ALA A 285 -14.03 0.67 -2.26
C ALA A 285 -14.02 0.52 -0.74
N ILE A 286 -12.82 0.52 -0.17
CA ILE A 286 -12.58 0.42 1.26
C ILE A 286 -11.77 1.64 1.70
N GLU A 287 -12.32 2.43 2.59
CA GLU A 287 -11.65 3.57 3.19
C GLU A 287 -11.12 3.19 4.57
N LEU A 288 -9.81 3.25 4.73
CA LEU A 288 -9.13 3.02 5.99
C LEU A 288 -9.09 4.33 6.79
N ASN A 289 -10.08 4.55 7.64
CA ASN A 289 -10.14 5.75 8.49
C ASN A 289 -9.10 5.67 9.60
N GLU A 290 -9.02 4.49 10.23
CA GLU A 290 -8.07 4.13 11.27
C GLU A 290 -7.66 2.66 11.12
N CYS A 291 -6.60 2.24 11.80
CA CYS A 291 -6.13 0.85 11.75
C CYS A 291 -7.21 -0.20 12.10
N LYS A 292 -8.29 0.20 12.78
CA LYS A 292 -9.35 -0.70 13.27
C LYS A 292 -10.76 -0.32 12.82
N SER A 293 -10.93 0.74 12.04
CA SER A 293 -12.24 1.22 11.57
C SER A 293 -12.20 1.48 10.07
N TRP A 294 -12.99 0.73 9.32
CA TRP A 294 -13.02 0.74 7.86
C TRP A 294 -14.41 1.05 7.35
N THR A 295 -14.49 1.94 6.39
CA THR A 295 -15.72 2.27 5.67
C THR A 295 -15.73 1.55 4.33
N ILE A 296 -16.81 0.87 4.00
CA ILE A 296 -16.94 0.05 2.80
C ILE A 296 -18.06 0.58 1.94
N HIS A 297 -17.73 0.86 0.70
CA HIS A 297 -18.66 1.11 -0.39
C HIS A 297 -18.90 -0.19 -1.15
N GLU A 298 -20.01 -0.86 -0.90
CA GLU A 298 -20.35 -2.16 -1.53
C GLU A 298 -20.66 -2.04 -3.02
N ASN A 299 -20.97 -0.82 -3.47
CA ASN A 299 -21.18 -0.47 -4.86
C ASN A 299 -20.65 0.95 -5.11
N VAL A 300 -19.46 1.00 -5.73
CA VAL A 300 -18.77 2.28 -6.05
C VAL A 300 -19.60 3.10 -7.01
N GLU A 301 -20.22 2.47 -8.01
CA GLU A 301 -21.08 3.12 -8.98
C GLU A 301 -22.18 3.96 -8.31
N ASN A 302 -22.99 3.31 -7.48
CA ASN A 302 -24.05 3.99 -6.75
C ASN A 302 -23.53 5.06 -5.78
N SER A 303 -22.38 4.78 -5.15
CA SER A 303 -21.77 5.75 -4.22
C SER A 303 -21.31 7.01 -4.94
N ILE A 304 -20.70 6.88 -6.11
CA ILE A 304 -20.26 8.03 -6.94
C ILE A 304 -21.48 8.80 -7.44
N ASP A 305 -22.50 8.11 -7.97
CA ASP A 305 -23.71 8.78 -8.49
C ASP A 305 -24.42 9.59 -7.40
N ASN A 306 -24.51 9.05 -6.19
CA ASN A 306 -25.06 9.78 -5.05
C ASN A 306 -24.20 11.01 -4.70
N LEU A 307 -22.86 10.85 -4.66
CA LEU A 307 -21.96 11.96 -4.37
C LEU A 307 -22.03 13.09 -5.41
N LEU A 308 -22.15 12.74 -6.71
CA LEU A 308 -22.32 13.71 -7.80
C LEU A 308 -23.64 14.47 -7.71
N GLN A 309 -24.70 13.85 -7.16
CA GLN A 309 -26.00 14.46 -6.90
C GLN A 309 -26.06 15.21 -5.56
N GLY A 310 -24.98 15.22 -4.78
CA GLY A 310 -24.95 15.81 -3.44
C GLY A 310 -25.71 14.97 -2.39
N LEU A 311 -25.97 13.71 -2.70
CA LEU A 311 -26.64 12.76 -1.81
C LEU A 311 -25.64 11.93 -1.00
N GLU A 312 -26.06 11.47 0.16
CA GLU A 312 -25.24 10.60 1.01
C GLU A 312 -25.27 9.15 0.51
N PRO A 313 -24.11 8.53 0.20
CA PRO A 313 -24.06 7.13 -0.12
C PRO A 313 -24.38 6.25 1.10
N LYS A 314 -24.94 5.07 0.85
CA LYS A 314 -25.11 4.04 1.88
C LYS A 314 -23.77 3.37 2.13
N LEU A 315 -23.28 3.41 3.36
CA LEU A 315 -21.97 2.92 3.77
C LEU A 315 -22.09 1.82 4.81
N GLN A 316 -21.18 0.87 4.76
CA GLN A 316 -20.99 -0.11 5.79
C GLN A 316 -19.74 0.21 6.59
N VAL A 317 -19.85 0.42 7.90
CA VAL A 317 -18.70 0.62 8.78
C VAL A 317 -18.40 -0.67 9.53
N ARG A 318 -17.19 -1.14 9.41
CA ARG A 318 -16.67 -2.33 10.08
C ARG A 318 -15.60 -1.94 11.09
N ASN A 319 -15.79 -2.38 12.34
CA ASN A 319 -14.88 -2.12 13.43
C ASN A 319 -14.28 -3.41 13.99
N LEU A 320 -12.95 -3.48 14.06
CA LEU A 320 -12.21 -4.55 14.73
C LEU A 320 -12.22 -4.30 16.24
N LYS A 321 -13.10 -4.96 16.98
CA LYS A 321 -13.10 -4.90 18.47
C LYS A 321 -12.03 -5.78 19.10
N ASN A 322 -11.73 -6.93 18.50
CA ASN A 322 -10.59 -7.83 18.75
C ASN A 322 -10.42 -8.62 17.46
N TYR A 323 -9.23 -9.11 17.12
CA TYR A 323 -8.94 -9.89 15.90
C TYR A 323 -9.91 -11.06 15.61
N LYS A 324 -10.87 -11.34 16.51
CA LYS A 324 -11.87 -12.42 16.43
C LYS A 324 -13.32 -11.96 16.28
N LYS A 325 -13.66 -10.66 16.44
CA LYS A 325 -15.06 -10.19 16.36
C LYS A 325 -15.13 -8.87 15.58
N THR A 326 -15.84 -8.91 14.46
CA THR A 326 -16.16 -7.72 13.63
C THR A 326 -17.54 -7.20 14.01
N LYS A 327 -17.67 -5.90 14.26
CA LYS A 327 -18.98 -5.24 14.38
C LYS A 327 -19.26 -4.52 13.06
N ILE A 328 -20.35 -4.90 12.40
CA ILE A 328 -20.83 -4.27 11.18
C ILE A 328 -21.98 -3.32 11.56
N SER A 329 -21.90 -2.08 11.10
CA SER A 329 -22.97 -1.10 11.22
C SER A 329 -23.20 -0.41 9.89
N LEU A 330 -24.47 -0.32 9.47
CA LEU A 330 -24.87 0.50 8.34
C LEU A 330 -24.97 1.94 8.83
N VAL A 331 -24.26 2.85 8.19
CA VAL A 331 -24.25 4.27 8.53
C VAL A 331 -24.57 5.07 7.28
N LYS A 332 -25.40 6.11 7.40
CA LYS A 332 -25.46 7.17 6.40
C LYS A 332 -24.25 8.08 6.69
N SER A 333 -23.48 8.45 5.68
CA SER A 333 -22.36 9.38 5.89
C SER A 333 -22.92 10.75 6.31
N ASN A 334 -22.30 11.40 7.29
CA ASN A 334 -22.62 12.80 7.58
C ASN A 334 -22.07 13.68 6.46
N ALA A 335 -22.92 14.36 5.72
CA ALA A 335 -22.59 15.24 4.59
C ALA A 335 -21.60 16.35 4.92
N ASN A 336 -21.41 16.66 6.19
CA ASN A 336 -20.55 17.77 6.64
C ASN A 336 -19.04 17.61 6.33
N ASN A 337 -18.60 16.43 5.91
CA ASN A 337 -17.20 16.23 5.49
C ASN A 337 -16.98 16.35 3.99
N PHE A 338 -18.04 16.52 3.19
CA PHE A 338 -17.95 16.54 1.71
C PHE A 338 -18.16 17.92 1.08
N LEU A 339 -18.68 18.90 1.86
CA LEU A 339 -18.95 20.26 1.43
C LEU A 339 -17.97 21.23 2.09
N LEU A 340 -16.72 21.21 1.72
CA LEU A 340 -15.84 22.36 1.90
C LEU A 340 -15.00 22.54 0.63
N VAL A 341 -15.53 23.52 -0.16
CA VAL A 341 -14.96 24.32 -1.26
C VAL A 341 -14.46 23.56 -2.47
#